data_6de74df81b434f0cc2a0ecc277dea6ec
#
_entry.id   6de74df81b434f0cc2a0ecc277dea6ec
#
_cell.length_a   1.000
_cell.length_b   1.000
_cell.length_c   1.000
_cell.angle_alpha   90.00
_cell.angle_beta   90.00
_cell.angle_gamma   90.00
#
_symmetry.space_group_name_H-M   'P 1'
#
loop_
_entity.id
_entity.type
_entity.pdbx_description
1 polymer ?
#
loop_
_entity_poly.entity_id
_entity_poly.type
_entity_poly.pdbx_seq_one_letter_code
_entity_poly.pdbx_strand_id
1 'polypeptide(L)'
;MFTLNGGKYVLLEFSTKHEKDIVEEVYTFTGKGYIPIIAHIERYYYADIETAKEIKELGGLIQVNAGSVCERFGPYGKKAAAFIKAGLVDFVASDVHFRRKNRMLKAYNAVAKKFGRETADRLFTENAEAILNK
;
A
#
# COMPACT_ATOMS: atom_id res chain seq x y z
N MET A 1 -1.76 18.09 -1.66
CA MET A 1 -2.32 16.97 -2.42
C MET A 1 -1.44 16.65 -3.61
N PHE A 2 -1.06 15.41 -3.75
CA PHE A 2 -0.19 14.94 -4.81
C PHE A 2 -0.94 14.04 -5.76
N THR A 3 -1.04 14.42 -7.03
CA THR A 3 -1.59 13.52 -8.04
C THR A 3 -0.45 12.83 -8.76
N LEU A 4 -0.57 11.51 -8.97
CA LEU A 4 0.43 10.75 -9.69
C LEU A 4 0.20 10.88 -11.19
N ASN A 5 1.29 11.18 -11.91
CA ASN A 5 1.26 11.28 -13.36
C ASN A 5 0.24 12.30 -13.89
N GLY A 6 -0.01 13.37 -13.11
CA GLY A 6 -0.95 14.42 -13.49
C GLY A 6 -2.39 13.97 -13.62
N GLY A 7 -2.72 12.76 -13.18
CA GLY A 7 -4.03 12.15 -13.35
C GLY A 7 -4.88 12.11 -12.10
N LYS A 8 -5.80 11.17 -12.07
CA LYS A 8 -6.80 11.02 -11.00
C LYS A 8 -6.29 10.31 -9.74
N TYR A 9 -5.11 9.72 -9.79
CA TYR A 9 -4.54 9.00 -8.64
C TYR A 9 -3.88 9.97 -7.67
N VAL A 10 -4.20 9.84 -6.40
CA VAL A 10 -3.69 10.71 -5.33
C VAL A 10 -3.07 9.87 -4.24
N LEU A 11 -1.82 10.14 -3.90
CA LEU A 11 -1.15 9.44 -2.79
C LEU A 11 -1.48 10.18 -1.49
N LEU A 12 -2.05 9.48 -0.53
CA LEU A 12 -2.40 10.03 0.77
C LEU A 12 -1.54 9.43 1.86
N GLU A 13 -0.94 10.29 2.67
CA GLU A 13 -0.21 9.92 3.86
C GLU A 13 -0.91 10.50 5.09
N PHE A 14 -0.91 9.73 6.17
CA PHE A 14 -1.56 10.13 7.42
C PHE A 14 -0.57 10.11 8.56
N SER A 15 -0.97 10.68 9.68
CA SER A 15 -0.14 10.65 10.88
C SER A 15 0.04 9.23 11.40
N THR A 16 1.26 8.88 11.75
CA THR A 16 1.56 7.60 12.40
C THR A 16 1.43 7.69 13.92
N LYS A 17 1.25 8.91 14.45
CA LYS A 17 1.17 9.17 15.89
C LYS A 17 -0.23 9.46 16.38
N HIS A 18 -1.08 10.04 15.53
CA HIS A 18 -2.43 10.45 15.89
C HIS A 18 -3.43 9.79 14.96
N GLU A 19 -4.47 9.24 15.54
CA GLU A 19 -5.53 8.60 14.77
C GLU A 19 -6.20 9.59 13.82
N LYS A 20 -6.43 9.12 12.59
CA LYS A 20 -7.15 9.87 11.56
C LYS A 20 -8.21 8.96 10.94
N ASP A 21 -9.28 9.55 10.46
CA ASP A 21 -10.33 8.79 9.80
C ASP A 21 -9.96 8.62 8.32
N ILE A 22 -9.22 7.56 8.04
CA ILE A 22 -8.75 7.26 6.68
C ILE A 22 -9.93 7.01 5.74
N VAL A 23 -10.93 6.28 6.20
CA VAL A 23 -12.08 5.92 5.39
C VAL A 23 -12.85 7.17 4.95
N GLU A 24 -13.02 8.14 5.85
CA GLU A 24 -13.67 9.40 5.50
C GLU A 24 -12.90 10.17 4.43
N GLU A 25 -11.55 10.21 4.56
CA GLU A 25 -10.72 10.87 3.55
C GLU A 25 -10.83 10.17 2.20
N VAL A 26 -10.84 8.84 2.19
CA VAL A 26 -11.03 8.07 0.95
C VAL A 26 -12.37 8.41 0.32
N TYR A 27 -13.43 8.44 1.13
CA TYR A 27 -14.76 8.79 0.67
C TYR A 27 -14.78 10.19 0.03
N THR A 28 -14.13 11.16 0.69
CA THR A 28 -14.06 12.53 0.21
C THR A 28 -13.36 12.61 -1.15
N PHE A 29 -12.20 11.96 -1.30
CA PHE A 29 -11.45 12.02 -2.56
C PHE A 29 -12.15 11.26 -3.68
N THR A 30 -12.74 10.10 -3.39
CA THR A 30 -13.49 9.36 -4.42
C THR A 30 -14.71 10.14 -4.86
N GLY A 31 -15.37 10.87 -3.96
CA GLY A 31 -16.48 11.73 -4.31
C GLY A 31 -16.12 12.87 -5.24
N LYS A 32 -14.83 13.27 -5.24
CA LYS A 32 -14.31 14.30 -6.14
C LYS A 32 -13.75 13.73 -7.45
N GLY A 33 -13.87 12.45 -7.66
CA GLY A 33 -13.40 11.80 -8.88
C GLY A 33 -11.96 11.32 -8.84
N TYR A 34 -11.30 11.36 -7.67
CA TYR A 34 -9.94 10.86 -7.51
C TYR A 34 -9.92 9.40 -7.06
N ILE A 35 -8.80 8.73 -7.29
CA ILE A 35 -8.57 7.40 -6.76
C ILE A 35 -7.44 7.53 -5.72
N PRO A 36 -7.77 7.53 -4.43
CA PRO A 36 -6.74 7.67 -3.40
C PRO A 36 -5.95 6.38 -3.23
N ILE A 37 -4.64 6.52 -3.06
CA ILE A 37 -3.73 5.43 -2.73
C ILE A 37 -3.25 5.70 -1.31
N ILE A 38 -3.52 4.78 -0.40
CA ILE A 38 -3.12 4.93 0.99
C ILE A 38 -1.68 4.43 1.15
N ALA A 39 -0.77 5.36 1.46
CA ALA A 39 0.64 5.04 1.60
C ALA A 39 0.89 4.27 2.89
N HIS A 40 1.77 3.27 2.82
CA HIS A 40 2.28 2.48 3.96
C HIS A 40 1.23 2.22 5.05
N ILE A 41 0.13 1.58 4.68
CA ILE A 41 -1.01 1.36 5.59
C ILE A 41 -0.61 0.61 6.86
N GLU A 42 0.40 -0.25 6.77
CA GLU A 42 0.86 -1.02 7.92
C GLU A 42 1.43 -0.15 9.05
N ARG A 43 1.76 1.10 8.77
CA ARG A 43 2.33 2.00 9.75
C ARG A 43 1.29 2.72 10.62
N TYR A 44 0.02 2.63 10.26
CA TYR A 44 -1.04 3.28 11.02
C TYR A 44 -1.62 2.29 12.03
N TYR A 45 -1.37 2.53 13.32
CA TYR A 45 -1.83 1.63 14.37
C TYR A 45 -3.36 1.49 14.39
N TYR A 46 -4.04 2.51 13.91
CA TYR A 46 -5.51 2.57 13.90
C TYR A 46 -6.13 2.00 12.62
N ALA A 47 -5.33 1.54 11.67
CA ALA A 47 -5.82 0.93 10.45
C ALA A 47 -5.72 -0.60 10.56
N ASP A 48 -6.86 -1.27 10.56
CA ASP A 48 -6.92 -2.74 10.62
C ASP A 48 -7.46 -3.32 9.32
N ILE A 49 -7.73 -4.63 9.32
CA ILE A 49 -8.25 -5.33 8.14
C ILE A 49 -9.60 -4.75 7.72
N GLU A 50 -10.47 -4.43 8.67
CA GLU A 50 -11.77 -3.84 8.35
C GLU A 50 -11.63 -2.46 7.73
N THR A 51 -10.69 -1.65 8.23
CA THR A 51 -10.37 -0.35 7.62
C THR A 51 -9.96 -0.53 6.16
N ALA A 52 -9.06 -1.48 5.90
CA ALA A 52 -8.58 -1.76 4.56
C ALA A 52 -9.70 -2.22 3.63
N LYS A 53 -10.59 -3.07 4.13
CA LYS A 53 -11.75 -3.52 3.35
C LYS A 53 -12.65 -2.36 2.96
N GLU A 54 -12.92 -1.46 3.89
CA GLU A 54 -13.75 -0.28 3.61
C GLU A 54 -13.10 0.63 2.56
N ILE A 55 -11.77 0.82 2.66
CA ILE A 55 -11.01 1.57 1.67
C ILE A 55 -11.19 0.96 0.28
N LYS A 56 -11.05 -0.35 0.17
CA LYS A 56 -11.19 -1.06 -1.11
C LYS A 56 -12.61 -0.98 -1.65
N GLU A 57 -13.60 -1.10 -0.80
CA GLU A 57 -15.01 -0.99 -1.19
C GLU A 57 -15.34 0.39 -1.78
N LEU A 58 -14.69 1.43 -1.27
CA LEU A 58 -14.87 2.79 -1.78
C LEU A 58 -14.08 3.08 -3.05
N GLY A 59 -13.25 2.15 -3.49
CA GLY A 59 -12.45 2.33 -4.69
C GLY A 59 -11.03 2.85 -4.42
N GLY A 60 -10.61 2.90 -3.17
CA GLY A 60 -9.25 3.28 -2.80
C GLY A 60 -8.26 2.14 -3.04
N LEU A 61 -6.99 2.49 -3.12
CA LEU A 61 -5.91 1.55 -3.31
C LEU A 61 -4.99 1.57 -2.09
N ILE A 62 -4.31 0.45 -1.86
CA ILE A 62 -3.52 0.26 -0.65
C ILE A 62 -2.09 -0.13 -0.99
N GLN A 63 -1.15 0.55 -0.34
CA GLN A 63 0.27 0.37 -0.51
C GLN A 63 0.92 -0.02 0.82
N VAL A 64 1.85 -0.97 0.77
CA VAL A 64 2.72 -1.29 1.91
C VAL A 64 4.17 -1.02 1.52
N ASN A 65 5.03 -0.78 2.50
CA ASN A 65 6.44 -0.51 2.26
C ASN A 65 7.24 -1.79 2.10
N ALA A 66 8.18 -1.77 1.16
CA ALA A 66 9.11 -2.87 0.96
C ALA A 66 9.93 -3.16 2.22
N GLY A 67 10.32 -2.10 2.95
CA GLY A 67 11.04 -2.27 4.21
C GLY A 67 10.25 -3.06 5.24
N SER A 68 8.95 -2.80 5.33
CA SER A 68 8.07 -3.54 6.25
C SER A 68 7.94 -4.99 5.85
N VAL A 69 7.79 -5.25 4.55
CA VAL A 69 7.69 -6.63 4.03
C VAL A 69 8.95 -7.44 4.38
N CYS A 70 10.11 -6.78 4.42
CA CYS A 70 11.37 -7.44 4.77
C CYS A 70 11.50 -7.70 6.27
N GLU A 71 10.72 -7.04 7.11
CA GLU A 71 10.75 -7.23 8.56
C GLU A 71 9.95 -8.44 8.98
N ARG A 72 10.60 -9.59 8.94
CA ARG A 72 9.94 -10.88 9.18
C ARG A 72 9.24 -10.99 10.53
N PHE A 73 9.85 -10.44 11.58
CA PHE A 73 9.36 -10.58 12.95
C PHE A 73 8.89 -9.27 13.58
N GLY A 74 9.02 -8.15 12.87
CA GLY A 74 8.59 -6.86 13.37
C GLY A 74 7.09 -6.68 13.26
N PRO A 75 6.52 -5.73 14.04
CA PRO A 75 5.08 -5.46 14.00
C PRO A 75 4.60 -5.00 12.64
N TYR A 76 5.40 -4.21 11.94
CA TYR A 76 5.02 -3.75 10.60
C TYR A 76 5.05 -4.88 9.58
N GLY A 77 6.02 -5.78 9.70
CA GLY A 77 6.11 -6.94 8.81
C GLY A 77 4.93 -7.88 8.97
N LYS A 78 4.53 -8.14 10.20
CA LYS A 78 3.37 -8.98 10.49
C LYS A 78 2.09 -8.36 9.96
N LYS A 79 1.94 -7.06 10.14
CA LYS A 79 0.77 -6.33 9.69
C LYS A 79 0.69 -6.27 8.17
N ALA A 80 1.82 -5.98 7.52
CA ALA A 80 1.90 -5.98 6.05
C ALA A 80 1.54 -7.35 5.49
N ALA A 81 2.08 -8.41 6.08
CA ALA A 81 1.77 -9.78 5.68
C ALA A 81 0.29 -10.10 5.81
N ALA A 82 -0.34 -9.65 6.90
CA ALA A 82 -1.77 -9.88 7.12
C ALA A 82 -2.62 -9.19 6.05
N PHE A 83 -2.28 -7.95 5.69
CA PHE A 83 -2.97 -7.24 4.62
C PHE A 83 -2.79 -7.92 3.26
N ILE A 84 -1.57 -8.37 2.96
CA ILE A 84 -1.30 -9.08 1.69
C ILE A 84 -2.08 -10.40 1.65
N LYS A 85 -2.05 -11.15 2.74
CA LYS A 85 -2.76 -12.43 2.83
C LYS A 85 -4.25 -12.26 2.61
N ALA A 86 -4.81 -11.17 3.11
CA ALA A 86 -6.23 -10.87 2.95
C ALA A 86 -6.59 -10.37 1.54
N GLY A 87 -5.62 -10.19 0.65
CA GLY A 87 -5.86 -9.73 -0.72
C GLY A 87 -6.19 -8.25 -0.82
N LEU A 88 -5.77 -7.46 0.16
CA LEU A 88 -6.15 -6.05 0.27
C LEU A 88 -5.08 -5.08 -0.24
N VAL A 89 -3.88 -5.57 -0.54
CA VAL A 89 -2.76 -4.72 -0.96
C VAL A 89 -2.67 -4.65 -2.47
N ASP A 90 -2.51 -3.45 -2.99
CA ASP A 90 -2.39 -3.22 -4.43
C ASP A 90 -0.92 -3.05 -4.86
N PHE A 91 -0.09 -2.47 -3.99
CA PHE A 91 1.31 -2.18 -4.33
C PHE A 91 2.23 -2.42 -3.16
N VAL A 92 3.47 -2.80 -3.48
CA VAL A 92 4.59 -2.70 -2.55
C VAL A 92 5.51 -1.62 -3.12
N ALA A 93 5.81 -0.61 -2.33
CA ALA A 93 6.63 0.51 -2.78
C ALA A 93 7.89 0.66 -1.92
N SER A 94 8.93 1.22 -2.52
CA SER A 94 10.12 1.56 -1.77
C SER A 94 9.84 2.78 -0.91
N ASP A 95 10.38 2.78 0.30
CA ASP A 95 10.37 3.96 1.14
C ASP A 95 11.35 4.97 0.52
N VAL A 96 10.96 6.24 0.46
CA VAL A 96 11.79 7.31 -0.09
C VAL A 96 13.14 7.39 0.62
N HIS A 97 13.19 6.98 1.87
CA HIS A 97 14.41 7.01 2.68
C HIS A 97 15.33 5.81 2.44
N PHE A 98 14.87 4.80 1.73
CA PHE A 98 15.66 3.61 1.45
C PHE A 98 15.98 3.54 -0.03
N ARG A 99 17.10 4.12 -0.40
CA ARG A 99 17.58 4.13 -1.79
C ARG A 99 18.25 2.81 -2.21
N ARG A 100 18.06 1.76 -1.43
CA ARG A 100 18.75 0.49 -1.69
C ARG A 100 17.89 -0.39 -2.60
N LYS A 101 18.35 -0.57 -3.81
CA LYS A 101 17.73 -1.48 -4.78
C LYS A 101 17.53 -2.89 -4.18
N ASN A 102 18.43 -3.28 -3.27
CA ASN A 102 18.40 -4.58 -2.63
C ASN A 102 17.11 -4.83 -1.83
N ARG A 103 16.50 -3.78 -1.29
CA ARG A 103 15.29 -3.95 -0.51
C ARG A 103 14.08 -4.32 -1.35
N MET A 104 13.98 -3.76 -2.55
CA MET A 104 12.87 -4.12 -3.45
C MET A 104 12.98 -5.56 -3.91
N LEU A 105 14.18 -6.00 -4.27
CA LEU A 105 14.40 -7.40 -4.64
C LEU A 105 14.15 -8.34 -3.48
N LYS A 106 14.62 -7.97 -2.30
CA LYS A 106 14.41 -8.75 -1.08
C LYS A 106 12.92 -8.87 -0.75
N ALA A 107 12.20 -7.76 -0.86
CA ALA A 107 10.76 -7.74 -0.60
C ALA A 107 10.01 -8.58 -1.63
N TYR A 108 10.38 -8.48 -2.91
CA TYR A 108 9.80 -9.30 -3.97
C TYR A 108 9.98 -10.79 -3.66
N ASN A 109 11.20 -11.18 -3.30
CA ASN A 109 11.49 -12.58 -2.99
C ASN A 109 10.72 -13.06 -1.76
N ALA A 110 10.58 -12.20 -0.75
CA ALA A 110 9.82 -12.55 0.46
C ALA A 110 8.35 -12.77 0.14
N VAL A 111 7.75 -11.91 -0.68
CA VAL A 111 6.36 -12.07 -1.09
C VAL A 111 6.18 -13.30 -1.97
N ALA A 112 7.09 -13.51 -2.93
CA ALA A 112 7.03 -14.65 -3.82
C ALA A 112 7.11 -15.97 -3.06
N LYS A 113 7.98 -16.02 -2.05
CA LYS A 113 8.15 -17.22 -1.23
C LYS A 113 6.93 -17.52 -0.37
N LYS A 114 6.32 -16.49 0.18
CA LYS A 114 5.20 -16.65 1.12
C LYS A 114 3.84 -16.71 0.45
N PHE A 115 3.63 -15.91 -0.58
CA PHE A 115 2.31 -15.74 -1.21
C PHE A 115 2.27 -16.18 -2.68
N GLY A 116 3.39 -16.55 -3.25
CA GLY A 116 3.49 -16.98 -4.63
C GLY A 116 4.00 -15.89 -5.56
N ARG A 117 4.59 -16.34 -6.66
CA ARG A 117 5.22 -15.47 -7.65
C ARG A 117 4.22 -14.57 -8.36
N GLU A 118 3.04 -15.09 -8.62
CA GLU A 118 1.98 -14.33 -9.26
C GLU A 118 1.57 -13.13 -8.41
N THR A 119 1.43 -13.32 -7.09
CA THR A 119 1.14 -12.24 -6.16
C THR A 119 2.27 -11.21 -6.17
N ALA A 120 3.52 -11.66 -6.11
CA ALA A 120 4.67 -10.76 -6.13
C ALA A 120 4.71 -9.94 -7.41
N ASP A 121 4.50 -10.56 -8.56
CA ASP A 121 4.51 -9.84 -9.84
C ASP A 121 3.41 -8.77 -9.87
N ARG A 122 2.22 -9.11 -9.38
CA ARG A 122 1.11 -8.17 -9.37
C ARG A 122 1.40 -6.96 -8.48
N LEU A 123 1.94 -7.19 -7.28
CA LEU A 123 2.16 -6.11 -6.32
C LEU A 123 3.36 -5.23 -6.65
N PHE A 124 4.36 -5.77 -7.32
CA PHE A 124 5.60 -5.03 -7.57
C PHE A 124 5.69 -4.40 -8.95
N THR A 125 5.02 -4.95 -9.94
CA THR A 125 5.14 -4.44 -11.30
C THR A 125 3.82 -4.14 -11.98
N GLU A 126 2.93 -5.12 -12.06
CA GLU A 126 1.71 -5.00 -12.86
C GLU A 126 0.80 -3.85 -12.42
N ASN A 127 0.51 -3.77 -11.13
CA ASN A 127 -0.38 -2.73 -10.61
C ASN A 127 0.24 -1.34 -10.73
N ALA A 128 1.54 -1.22 -10.49
CA ALA A 128 2.23 0.05 -10.62
C ALA A 128 2.25 0.52 -12.08
N GLU A 129 2.49 -0.39 -13.03
CA GLU A 129 2.47 -0.06 -14.44
C GLU A 129 1.09 0.39 -14.90
N ALA A 130 0.03 -0.23 -14.40
CA ALA A 130 -1.34 0.15 -14.74
C ALA A 130 -1.62 1.61 -14.37
N ILE A 131 -1.05 2.09 -13.27
CA ILE A 131 -1.18 3.49 -12.85
C ILE A 131 -0.34 4.42 -13.72
N LEU A 132 0.91 4.05 -13.95
CA LEU A 132 1.85 4.90 -14.67
C LEU A 132 1.53 5.05 -16.15
N ASN A 133 0.87 4.07 -16.72
CA ASN A 133 0.57 4.05 -18.16
C ASN A 133 -0.82 4.60 -18.52
N LYS A 134 -1.51 5.19 -17.56
CA LYS A 134 -2.80 5.84 -17.82
C LYS A 134 -2.67 7.37 -17.88
#